data_f69e85133e7d0aaf0f8912f86dde84b6
#
_entry.id   f69e85133e7d0aaf0f8912f86dde84b6
#
_cell.length_a   1.000
_cell.length_b   1.000
_cell.length_c   1.000
_cell.angle_alpha   90.00
_cell.angle_beta   90.00
_cell.angle_gamma   90.00
#
_symmetry.space_group_name_H-M   'P 1'
#
loop_
_entity.id
_entity.type
_entity.pdbx_description
1 polymer ?
#
loop_
_entity_poly.entity_id
_entity_poly.type
_entity_poly.pdbx_seq_one_letter_code
_entity_poly.pdbx_strand_id
1 'polypeptide(L)'
;MGNLHWRAVQPALSLSEQDGEQLRTATTAYLERFPDSTVLRAVQIGPEDDPLKNIAEELRSSHENAKELHRRTAAGELPAGMPVLSSGRSYAEILLRPSAERPHVYAADAITNLTETEAVQAARSGRVVVDTSAATTLALLEPGVAERLMGHPRSLVTTDQPVTDALHAQESLALRSDMALTWDEGDGRPAVRTTSAEHLTRMRATSARLVEVIRTMPRMPRPELRSLRRLPVHRTNTQWLTALDYAKEHGLVLWCDDRILRAVARTEGVAAFGTLALLDVRVDASLTTPEEALLTKAELLRNHYVDIPFSTDLYHAAALADGRRAGAVAVALSRPSAWGDAEATAAFALNATSRAIGTLPHEATGWISAAYSFTKPRLPRTGSAISRRSHCRSSRNPGFRRPLSPSHGRDCVPERKL
;
A
#
# COMPACT_ATOMS: atom_id res chain seq x y z
N MET A 1 15.24 -1.71 10.23
CA MET A 1 16.61 -2.08 10.68
C MET A 1 16.64 -3.29 11.60
N GLY A 2 15.75 -3.46 12.58
CA GLY A 2 15.75 -4.62 13.49
C GLY A 2 15.73 -6.01 12.84
N ASN A 3 15.20 -6.13 11.61
CA ASN A 3 15.15 -7.42 10.91
C ASN A 3 16.50 -7.94 10.37
N LEU A 4 17.48 -7.07 10.14
CA LEU A 4 18.78 -7.49 9.59
C LEU A 4 19.72 -8.01 10.69
N HIS A 5 19.64 -7.42 11.86
CA HIS A 5 20.46 -7.85 13.01
C HIS A 5 20.07 -9.28 13.45
N TRP A 6 18.77 -9.57 13.49
CA TRP A 6 18.25 -10.89 13.84
C TRP A 6 18.57 -11.97 12.79
N ARG A 7 18.73 -11.59 11.52
CA ARG A 7 19.14 -12.51 10.45
C ARG A 7 20.56 -13.05 10.59
N ALA A 8 21.45 -12.27 11.19
CA ALA A 8 22.82 -12.73 11.45
C ALA A 8 22.91 -13.64 12.69
N VAL A 9 22.05 -13.45 13.68
CA VAL A 9 22.05 -14.22 14.94
C VAL A 9 21.40 -15.60 14.76
N GLN A 10 20.37 -15.73 13.96
CA GLN A 10 19.64 -17.00 13.80
C GLN A 10 20.47 -18.10 13.10
N PRO A 11 21.21 -17.85 12.01
CA PRO A 11 22.19 -18.79 11.52
C PRO A 11 23.26 -19.15 12.55
N ALA A 12 23.69 -18.18 13.37
CA ALA A 12 24.71 -18.42 14.38
C ALA A 12 24.25 -19.39 15.50
N LEU A 13 22.95 -19.44 15.80
CA LEU A 13 22.40 -20.38 16.77
C LEU A 13 22.34 -21.84 16.25
N SER A 14 22.37 -22.02 14.94
CA SER A 14 22.34 -23.32 14.26
C SER A 14 23.67 -23.73 13.63
N LEU A 15 24.69 -22.85 13.68
CA LEU A 15 26.01 -23.07 13.11
C LEU A 15 26.89 -23.87 14.04
N SER A 16 27.86 -24.61 13.47
CA SER A 16 28.96 -25.16 14.24
C SER A 16 29.76 -24.04 14.90
N GLU A 17 30.49 -24.34 15.97
CA GLU A 17 31.34 -23.36 16.68
C GLU A 17 32.32 -22.67 15.72
N GLN A 18 32.85 -23.42 14.75
CA GLN A 18 33.77 -22.90 13.73
C GLN A 18 33.09 -21.92 12.75
N ASP A 19 31.86 -22.22 12.29
CA ASP A 19 31.11 -21.35 11.41
C ASP A 19 30.64 -20.06 12.16
N GLY A 20 30.34 -20.21 13.44
CA GLY A 20 30.01 -19.08 14.30
C GLY A 20 31.17 -18.10 14.47
N GLU A 21 32.43 -18.61 14.60
CA GLU A 21 33.64 -17.80 14.68
C GLU A 21 33.94 -17.09 13.36
N GLN A 22 33.80 -17.79 12.23
CA GLN A 22 33.95 -17.16 10.91
C GLN A 22 32.94 -16.05 10.67
N LEU A 23 31.69 -16.26 11.06
CA LEU A 23 30.64 -15.22 10.96
C LEU A 23 30.96 -14.00 11.85
N ARG A 24 31.43 -14.21 13.08
CA ARG A 24 31.85 -13.12 13.98
C ARG A 24 32.99 -12.32 13.35
N THR A 25 34.01 -13.00 12.85
CA THR A 25 35.16 -12.36 12.21
C THR A 25 34.74 -11.54 10.99
N ALA A 26 33.92 -12.12 10.10
CA ALA A 26 33.42 -11.41 8.92
C ALA A 26 32.55 -10.20 9.29
N THR A 27 31.70 -10.32 10.32
CA THR A 27 30.85 -9.24 10.80
C THR A 27 31.67 -8.09 11.40
N THR A 28 32.68 -8.42 12.19
CA THR A 28 33.60 -7.43 12.77
C THR A 28 34.36 -6.68 11.69
N ALA A 29 34.95 -7.40 10.73
CA ALA A 29 35.65 -6.79 9.59
C ALA A 29 34.74 -5.91 8.73
N TYR A 30 33.46 -6.29 8.55
CA TYR A 30 32.48 -5.47 7.87
C TYR A 30 32.21 -4.16 8.62
N LEU A 31 31.98 -4.21 9.95
CA LEU A 31 31.68 -3.04 10.77
C LEU A 31 32.87 -2.09 10.88
N GLU A 32 34.09 -2.61 10.96
CA GLU A 32 35.31 -1.80 10.92
C GLU A 32 35.46 -1.05 9.59
N ARG A 33 35.11 -1.71 8.49
CA ARG A 33 35.18 -1.11 7.14
C ARG A 33 34.05 -0.13 6.86
N PHE A 34 32.87 -0.33 7.46
CA PHE A 34 31.66 0.45 7.26
C PHE A 34 31.02 0.86 8.60
N PRO A 35 31.67 1.77 9.38
CA PRO A 35 31.21 2.14 10.72
C PRO A 35 29.82 2.79 10.72
N ASP A 36 29.45 3.49 9.63
CA ASP A 36 28.14 4.12 9.46
C ASP A 36 27.13 3.22 8.72
N SER A 37 27.38 1.92 8.67
CA SER A 37 26.47 0.98 7.99
C SER A 37 25.07 1.05 8.56
N THR A 38 24.09 1.25 7.69
CA THR A 38 22.67 1.14 8.02
C THR A 38 22.16 -0.31 7.98
N VAL A 39 22.99 -1.24 7.50
CA VAL A 39 22.66 -2.67 7.30
C VAL A 39 23.00 -3.50 8.53
N LEU A 40 24.16 -3.24 9.14
CA LEU A 40 24.62 -3.92 10.35
C LEU A 40 24.99 -2.86 11.40
N ARG A 41 24.61 -3.09 12.64
CA ARG A 41 25.04 -2.30 13.80
C ARG A 41 25.53 -3.26 14.88
N ALA A 42 26.66 -2.99 15.47
CA ALA A 42 27.11 -3.67 16.67
C ALA A 42 26.46 -3.00 17.89
N VAL A 43 25.81 -3.79 18.73
CA VAL A 43 25.39 -3.39 20.06
C VAL A 43 26.33 -4.10 21.03
N GLN A 44 27.14 -3.33 21.77
CA GLN A 44 27.95 -3.89 22.86
C GLN A 44 27.03 -4.22 24.03
N ILE A 45 27.00 -5.49 24.40
CA ILE A 45 26.22 -5.98 25.52
C ILE A 45 27.23 -6.33 26.61
N GLY A 46 27.19 -5.59 27.72
CA GLY A 46 27.98 -5.95 28.90
C GLY A 46 27.47 -7.24 29.54
N PRO A 47 28.29 -7.95 30.33
CA PRO A 47 27.89 -9.22 30.94
C PRO A 47 26.66 -9.10 31.86
N GLU A 48 26.35 -7.90 32.35
CA GLU A 48 25.20 -7.62 33.21
C GLU A 48 24.04 -6.90 32.50
N ASP A 49 24.23 -6.55 31.21
CA ASP A 49 23.21 -5.82 30.44
C ASP A 49 22.18 -6.79 29.87
N ASP A 50 20.90 -6.41 30.02
CA ASP A 50 19.83 -7.06 29.25
C ASP A 50 19.95 -6.66 27.76
N PRO A 51 20.31 -7.60 26.89
CA PRO A 51 20.46 -7.33 25.45
C PRO A 51 19.22 -6.72 24.82
N LEU A 52 18.03 -7.04 25.35
CA LEU A 52 16.77 -6.53 24.86
C LEU A 52 16.52 -5.08 25.29
N LYS A 53 17.11 -4.62 26.40
CA LYS A 53 16.90 -3.26 26.91
C LYS A 53 17.47 -2.20 25.96
N ASN A 54 18.67 -2.42 25.42
CA ASN A 54 19.31 -1.48 24.49
C ASN A 54 18.58 -1.42 23.14
N ILE A 55 17.94 -2.52 22.74
CA ILE A 55 17.15 -2.61 21.51
C ILE A 55 15.72 -2.10 21.74
N ALA A 56 15.22 -2.17 22.98
CA ALA A 56 13.84 -1.83 23.34
C ALA A 56 13.46 -0.40 22.95
N GLU A 57 14.34 0.56 23.27
CA GLU A 57 14.08 1.97 22.96
C GLU A 57 14.07 2.25 21.46
N GLU A 58 14.97 1.64 20.69
CA GLU A 58 15.00 1.77 19.25
C GLU A 58 13.77 1.10 18.61
N LEU A 59 13.34 -0.07 19.11
CA LEU A 59 12.14 -0.75 18.66
C LEU A 59 10.89 0.06 18.98
N ARG A 60 10.80 0.65 20.18
CA ARG A 60 9.69 1.50 20.59
C ARG A 60 9.58 2.73 19.71
N SER A 61 10.66 3.47 19.55
CA SER A 61 10.69 4.67 18.71
C SER A 61 10.37 4.37 17.25
N SER A 62 10.94 3.29 16.69
CA SER A 62 10.65 2.85 15.34
C SER A 62 9.18 2.42 15.18
N HIS A 63 8.62 1.75 16.20
CA HIS A 63 7.22 1.33 16.21
C HIS A 63 6.27 2.52 16.26
N GLU A 64 6.50 3.48 17.16
CA GLU A 64 5.68 4.70 17.30
C GLU A 64 5.67 5.51 16.00
N ASN A 65 6.82 5.71 15.36
CA ASN A 65 6.93 6.40 14.09
C ASN A 65 6.20 5.67 12.94
N ALA A 66 6.29 4.34 12.91
CA ALA A 66 5.63 3.53 11.90
C ALA A 66 4.12 3.43 12.13
N LYS A 67 3.66 3.41 13.38
CA LYS A 67 2.26 3.21 13.76
C LYS A 67 1.33 4.25 13.15
N GLU A 68 1.63 5.53 13.31
CA GLU A 68 0.78 6.59 12.75
C GLU A 68 0.76 6.54 11.22
N LEU A 69 1.90 6.27 10.61
CA LEU A 69 2.00 6.12 9.17
C LEU A 69 1.16 4.93 8.66
N HIS A 70 1.26 3.77 9.32
CA HIS A 70 0.44 2.60 9.00
C HIS A 70 -1.04 2.86 9.22
N ARG A 71 -1.42 3.51 10.34
CA ARG A 71 -2.80 3.86 10.63
C ARG A 71 -3.40 4.74 9.54
N ARG A 72 -2.68 5.77 9.10
CA ARG A 72 -3.12 6.67 8.04
C ARG A 72 -3.21 5.99 6.68
N THR A 73 -2.26 5.12 6.38
CA THR A 73 -2.31 4.30 5.15
C THR A 73 -3.50 3.34 5.17
N ALA A 74 -3.72 2.63 6.28
CA ALA A 74 -4.86 1.74 6.46
C ALA A 74 -6.20 2.48 6.43
N ALA A 75 -6.24 3.74 6.88
CA ALA A 75 -7.42 4.60 6.76
C ALA A 75 -7.66 5.12 5.33
N GLY A 76 -6.73 4.88 4.40
CA GLY A 76 -6.78 5.42 3.05
C GLY A 76 -6.54 6.92 2.97
N GLU A 77 -5.76 7.45 3.91
CA GLU A 77 -5.34 8.87 3.93
C GLU A 77 -4.00 9.09 3.22
N LEU A 78 -3.18 8.04 3.14
CA LEU A 78 -1.84 8.05 2.53
C LEU A 78 -1.67 6.87 1.57
N PRO A 79 -0.86 7.02 0.51
CA PRO A 79 -0.51 5.93 -0.39
C PRO A 79 0.15 4.75 0.34
N ALA A 80 -0.10 3.54 -0.13
CA ALA A 80 0.49 2.30 0.42
C ALA A 80 2.03 2.26 0.33
N GLY A 81 2.63 3.08 -0.53
CA GLY A 81 4.08 3.24 -0.65
C GLY A 81 4.73 4.07 0.46
N MET A 82 3.97 4.87 1.22
CA MET A 82 4.53 5.74 2.27
C MET A 82 5.25 4.98 3.39
N PRO A 83 4.80 3.81 3.87
CA PRO A 83 5.51 3.03 4.87
C PRO A 83 6.91 2.55 4.47
N VAL A 84 7.28 2.57 3.18
CA VAL A 84 8.65 2.30 2.71
C VAL A 84 9.67 3.20 3.41
N LEU A 85 9.27 4.46 3.66
CA LEU A 85 10.15 5.48 4.27
C LEU A 85 10.63 5.10 5.69
N SER A 86 9.80 4.38 6.44
CA SER A 86 10.09 4.04 7.85
C SER A 86 10.40 2.57 8.11
N SER A 87 10.07 1.68 7.16
CA SER A 87 10.11 0.24 7.39
C SER A 87 11.44 -0.42 6.96
N GLY A 88 12.26 0.26 6.16
CA GLY A 88 13.44 -0.33 5.52
C GLY A 88 13.12 -1.50 4.58
N ARG A 89 11.85 -1.66 4.19
CA ARG A 89 11.35 -2.70 3.27
C ARG A 89 11.10 -2.12 1.90
N SER A 90 11.13 -2.97 0.89
CA SER A 90 10.70 -2.59 -0.44
C SER A 90 9.18 -2.39 -0.51
N TYR A 91 8.71 -1.64 -1.49
CA TYR A 91 7.26 -1.43 -1.68
C TYR A 91 6.55 -2.74 -1.99
N ALA A 92 7.13 -3.57 -2.86
CA ALA A 92 6.61 -4.90 -3.14
C ALA A 92 6.52 -5.78 -1.87
N GLU A 93 7.55 -5.74 -1.00
CA GLU A 93 7.52 -6.48 0.26
C GLU A 93 6.38 -6.01 1.18
N ILE A 94 6.08 -4.72 1.21
CA ILE A 94 4.94 -4.19 1.98
C ILE A 94 3.62 -4.70 1.41
N LEU A 95 3.45 -4.67 0.09
CA LEU A 95 2.23 -5.14 -0.58
C LEU A 95 2.01 -6.65 -0.43
N LEU A 96 3.09 -7.44 -0.37
CA LEU A 96 3.03 -8.89 -0.15
C LEU A 96 2.71 -9.30 1.30
N ARG A 97 2.57 -8.34 2.22
CA ARG A 97 2.29 -8.56 3.63
C ARG A 97 1.02 -7.87 4.10
N PRO A 98 -0.11 -8.08 3.42
CA PRO A 98 -1.37 -7.54 3.90
C PRO A 98 -1.73 -8.17 5.24
N SER A 99 -2.36 -7.39 6.11
CA SER A 99 -2.87 -7.84 7.39
C SER A 99 -4.07 -6.99 7.80
N ALA A 100 -4.73 -7.36 8.89
CA ALA A 100 -5.80 -6.56 9.48
C ALA A 100 -5.36 -5.11 9.76
N GLU A 101 -4.11 -4.92 10.19
CA GLU A 101 -3.53 -3.61 10.48
C GLU A 101 -3.05 -2.87 9.22
N ARG A 102 -2.80 -3.60 8.14
CA ARG A 102 -2.27 -3.09 6.88
C ARG A 102 -3.03 -3.68 5.70
N PRO A 103 -4.33 -3.40 5.58
CA PRO A 103 -5.09 -3.83 4.41
C PRO A 103 -4.72 -3.02 3.18
N HIS A 104 -4.94 -3.58 2.02
CA HIS A 104 -4.96 -2.80 0.78
C HIS A 104 -6.22 -1.93 0.72
N VAL A 105 -6.18 -0.80 0.02
CA VAL A 105 -7.30 0.13 -0.07
C VAL A 105 -7.72 0.33 -1.53
N TYR A 106 -8.95 -0.05 -1.85
CA TYR A 106 -9.45 -0.14 -3.23
C TYR A 106 -10.80 0.49 -3.49
N ALA A 107 -11.29 1.40 -2.72
CA ALA A 107 -12.59 1.99 -3.06
C ALA A 107 -12.52 2.84 -4.33
N ALA A 108 -13.52 2.70 -5.20
CA ALA A 108 -13.93 3.70 -6.14
C ALA A 108 -15.30 4.22 -5.69
N ASP A 109 -15.42 5.52 -5.42
CA ASP A 109 -16.76 6.13 -5.30
C ASP A 109 -17.39 6.32 -6.69
N ALA A 110 -18.65 6.73 -6.75
CA ALA A 110 -19.37 6.87 -8.02
C ALA A 110 -18.67 7.81 -9.02
N ILE A 111 -17.98 8.85 -8.53
CA ILE A 111 -17.28 9.83 -9.37
C ILE A 111 -15.98 9.21 -9.91
N THR A 112 -15.21 8.59 -9.03
CA THR A 112 -13.95 7.95 -9.43
C THR A 112 -14.19 6.74 -10.32
N ASN A 113 -15.28 6.00 -10.15
CA ASN A 113 -15.62 4.86 -10.98
C ASN A 113 -15.82 5.26 -12.45
N LEU A 114 -16.53 6.36 -12.72
CA LEU A 114 -16.72 6.84 -14.10
C LEU A 114 -15.37 7.19 -14.76
N THR A 115 -14.52 7.95 -14.08
CA THR A 115 -13.21 8.34 -14.61
C THR A 115 -12.26 7.14 -14.77
N GLU A 116 -12.35 6.14 -13.91
CA GLU A 116 -11.59 4.90 -14.03
C GLU A 116 -12.09 4.05 -15.20
N THR A 117 -13.40 3.98 -15.44
CA THR A 117 -13.99 3.31 -16.61
C THR A 117 -13.50 3.94 -17.92
N GLU A 118 -13.47 5.28 -18.01
CA GLU A 118 -12.93 5.99 -19.17
C GLU A 118 -11.42 5.68 -19.36
N ALA A 119 -10.63 5.61 -18.28
CA ALA A 119 -9.23 5.25 -18.33
C ALA A 119 -9.02 3.80 -18.82
N VAL A 120 -9.86 2.85 -18.40
CA VAL A 120 -9.84 1.46 -18.91
C VAL A 120 -10.17 1.42 -20.42
N GLN A 121 -11.15 2.19 -20.87
CA GLN A 121 -11.49 2.26 -22.29
C GLN A 121 -10.34 2.83 -23.13
N ALA A 122 -9.67 3.90 -22.63
CA ALA A 122 -8.48 4.46 -23.28
C ALA A 122 -7.33 3.44 -23.33
N ALA A 123 -7.18 2.59 -22.32
CA ALA A 123 -6.15 1.57 -22.24
C ALA A 123 -6.26 0.51 -23.37
N ARG A 124 -7.45 0.25 -23.91
CA ARG A 124 -7.66 -0.73 -25.00
C ARG A 124 -6.89 -0.39 -26.28
N SER A 125 -6.71 0.87 -26.58
CA SER A 125 -6.01 1.34 -27.79
C SER A 125 -4.58 1.83 -27.49
N GLY A 126 -4.25 2.07 -26.22
CA GLY A 126 -3.01 2.68 -25.77
C GLY A 126 -2.04 1.74 -25.09
N ARG A 127 -0.89 2.33 -24.73
CA ARG A 127 0.08 1.71 -23.84
C ARG A 127 -0.28 2.07 -22.39
N VAL A 128 -0.17 1.08 -21.49
CA VAL A 128 -0.48 1.22 -20.07
C VAL A 128 0.77 0.97 -19.25
N VAL A 129 1.03 1.84 -18.29
CA VAL A 129 2.09 1.66 -17.30
C VAL A 129 1.52 0.92 -16.11
N VAL A 130 2.11 -0.21 -15.76
CA VAL A 130 1.70 -1.05 -14.63
C VAL A 130 2.54 -0.69 -13.40
N ASP A 131 1.86 -0.29 -12.32
CA ASP A 131 2.47 -0.05 -11.01
C ASP A 131 2.70 -1.37 -10.24
N THR A 132 3.59 -1.34 -9.25
CA THR A 132 3.88 -2.48 -8.37
C THR A 132 2.61 -3.01 -7.67
N SER A 133 1.67 -2.13 -7.29
CA SER A 133 0.42 -2.56 -6.65
C SER A 133 -0.47 -3.37 -7.58
N ALA A 134 -0.63 -2.95 -8.82
CA ALA A 134 -1.38 -3.72 -9.83
C ALA A 134 -0.66 -5.02 -10.20
N ALA A 135 0.66 -5.00 -10.34
CA ALA A 135 1.44 -6.22 -10.57
C ALA A 135 1.31 -7.22 -9.39
N THR A 136 1.26 -6.72 -8.16
CA THR A 136 1.01 -7.57 -6.97
C THR A 136 -0.39 -8.17 -7.00
N THR A 137 -1.40 -7.40 -7.40
CA THR A 137 -2.76 -7.92 -7.61
C THR A 137 -2.76 -9.07 -8.61
N LEU A 138 -2.13 -8.88 -9.77
CA LEU A 138 -2.02 -9.93 -10.79
C LEU A 138 -1.29 -11.18 -10.27
N ALA A 139 -0.29 -11.01 -9.42
CA ALA A 139 0.43 -12.12 -8.79
C ALA A 139 -0.41 -12.89 -7.74
N LEU A 140 -1.38 -12.24 -7.11
CA LEU A 140 -2.31 -12.86 -6.16
C LEU A 140 -3.41 -13.66 -6.84
N LEU A 141 -3.84 -13.25 -8.03
CA LEU A 141 -4.92 -13.88 -8.76
C LEU A 141 -4.49 -15.21 -9.40
N GLU A 142 -5.47 -16.03 -9.74
CA GLU A 142 -5.26 -17.25 -10.52
C GLU A 142 -4.63 -16.90 -11.88
N PRO A 143 -3.63 -17.68 -12.37
CA PRO A 143 -2.88 -17.36 -13.58
C PRO A 143 -3.74 -17.02 -14.80
N GLY A 144 -4.76 -17.83 -15.09
CA GLY A 144 -5.63 -17.60 -16.24
C GLY A 144 -6.46 -16.31 -16.11
N VAL A 145 -6.84 -15.91 -14.90
CA VAL A 145 -7.50 -14.62 -14.65
C VAL A 145 -6.52 -13.47 -14.90
N ALA A 146 -5.30 -13.56 -14.33
CA ALA A 146 -4.27 -12.55 -14.52
C ALA A 146 -3.93 -12.34 -16.01
N GLU A 147 -3.76 -13.42 -16.76
CA GLU A 147 -3.50 -13.37 -18.21
C GLU A 147 -4.63 -12.69 -18.99
N ARG A 148 -5.90 -13.01 -18.68
CA ARG A 148 -7.04 -12.35 -19.31
C ARG A 148 -7.12 -10.86 -18.98
N LEU A 149 -6.75 -10.44 -17.77
CA LEU A 149 -6.69 -9.03 -17.39
C LEU A 149 -5.55 -8.32 -18.11
N MET A 150 -4.36 -8.92 -18.17
CA MET A 150 -3.19 -8.37 -18.89
C MET A 150 -3.44 -8.28 -20.41
N GLY A 151 -4.26 -9.14 -20.97
CA GLY A 151 -4.62 -9.11 -22.39
C GLY A 151 -5.64 -8.02 -22.76
N HIS A 152 -6.21 -7.28 -21.80
CA HIS A 152 -7.18 -6.21 -22.09
C HIS A 152 -6.54 -4.95 -22.68
N PRO A 153 -5.44 -4.40 -22.14
CA PRO A 153 -4.73 -3.27 -22.75
C PRO A 153 -3.98 -3.74 -24.03
N ARG A 154 -3.82 -2.82 -24.97
CA ARG A 154 -3.05 -3.10 -26.18
C ARG A 154 -1.59 -3.46 -25.89
N SER A 155 -0.98 -2.81 -24.93
CA SER A 155 0.41 -3.01 -24.55
C SER A 155 0.62 -2.60 -23.10
N LEU A 156 1.30 -3.44 -22.33
CA LEU A 156 1.72 -3.17 -20.96
C LEU A 156 3.20 -2.85 -20.94
N VAL A 157 3.57 -1.91 -20.09
CA VAL A 157 4.97 -1.60 -19.77
C VAL A 157 5.11 -1.37 -18.26
N THR A 158 6.28 -1.57 -17.72
CA THR A 158 6.62 -1.19 -16.34
C THR A 158 7.92 -0.41 -16.32
N THR A 159 8.22 0.27 -15.21
CA THR A 159 9.54 0.90 -15.03
C THR A 159 10.54 -0.12 -14.45
N ASP A 160 11.82 0.20 -14.45
CA ASP A 160 12.86 -0.66 -13.89
C ASP A 160 12.76 -0.83 -12.36
N GLN A 161 12.26 0.19 -11.67
CA GLN A 161 12.14 0.16 -10.20
C GLN A 161 11.20 -0.94 -9.66
N PRO A 162 9.97 -1.14 -10.16
CA PRO A 162 9.14 -2.28 -9.77
C PRO A 162 9.82 -3.63 -9.91
N VAL A 163 10.68 -3.79 -10.93
CA VAL A 163 11.44 -5.03 -11.12
C VAL A 163 12.45 -5.24 -10.00
N THR A 164 13.25 -4.20 -9.72
CA THR A 164 14.24 -4.21 -8.64
C THR A 164 13.55 -4.45 -7.29
N ASP A 165 12.42 -3.79 -7.08
CA ASP A 165 11.64 -3.86 -5.85
C ASP A 165 11.05 -5.28 -5.63
N ALA A 166 10.54 -5.91 -6.69
CA ALA A 166 10.03 -7.28 -6.65
C ALA A 166 11.14 -8.31 -6.38
N LEU A 167 12.33 -8.12 -6.99
CA LEU A 167 13.48 -8.98 -6.73
C LEU A 167 13.97 -8.84 -5.28
N HIS A 168 14.06 -7.63 -4.75
CA HIS A 168 14.40 -7.40 -3.34
C HIS A 168 13.37 -8.03 -2.40
N ALA A 169 12.08 -7.94 -2.73
CA ALA A 169 11.02 -8.59 -1.95
C ALA A 169 11.17 -10.12 -1.96
N GLN A 170 11.42 -10.70 -3.12
CA GLN A 170 11.65 -12.15 -3.27
C GLN A 170 12.87 -12.61 -2.46
N GLU A 171 14.00 -11.93 -2.58
CA GLU A 171 15.22 -12.23 -1.83
C GLU A 171 14.99 -12.07 -0.33
N SER A 172 14.37 -10.95 0.09
CA SER A 172 14.03 -10.70 1.47
C SER A 172 13.17 -11.80 2.08
N LEU A 173 12.16 -12.29 1.36
CA LEU A 173 11.28 -13.36 1.82
C LEU A 173 11.94 -14.73 1.79
N ALA A 174 12.86 -14.99 0.85
CA ALA A 174 13.61 -16.24 0.78
C ALA A 174 14.54 -16.41 2.01
N LEU A 175 15.20 -15.33 2.42
CA LEU A 175 16.15 -15.31 3.54
C LEU A 175 15.47 -15.16 4.91
N ARG A 176 14.17 -14.95 4.96
CA ARG A 176 13.49 -14.63 6.21
C ARG A 176 13.26 -15.84 7.09
N SER A 177 13.53 -15.65 8.38
CA SER A 177 13.04 -16.55 9.42
C SER A 177 11.55 -16.36 9.67
N ASP A 178 10.92 -17.33 10.28
CA ASP A 178 9.54 -17.29 10.76
C ASP A 178 9.35 -16.35 11.96
N MET A 179 10.43 -15.88 12.57
CA MET A 179 10.42 -15.00 13.74
C MET A 179 10.81 -13.57 13.41
N ALA A 180 10.16 -12.61 14.04
CA ALA A 180 10.48 -11.20 13.97
C ALA A 180 10.40 -10.56 15.37
N LEU A 181 11.41 -9.79 15.74
CA LEU A 181 11.38 -8.98 16.94
C LEU A 181 10.56 -7.71 16.66
N THR A 182 9.57 -7.44 17.49
CA THR A 182 8.65 -6.30 17.37
C THR A 182 8.45 -5.67 18.74
N TRP A 183 7.90 -4.46 18.78
CA TRP A 183 7.40 -3.86 20.01
C TRP A 183 5.96 -4.34 20.26
N ASP A 184 5.69 -4.85 21.47
CA ASP A 184 4.33 -5.16 21.93
C ASP A 184 3.82 -3.98 22.75
N GLU A 185 2.75 -3.34 22.24
CA GLU A 185 2.16 -2.19 22.93
C GLU A 185 1.38 -2.58 24.20
N GLY A 186 0.79 -3.78 24.20
CA GLY A 186 0.01 -4.25 25.32
C GLY A 186 0.88 -4.47 26.55
N ASP A 187 2.04 -5.08 26.36
CA ASP A 187 3.00 -5.40 27.41
C ASP A 187 4.08 -4.31 27.58
N GLY A 188 4.17 -3.35 26.65
CA GLY A 188 5.19 -2.29 26.67
C GLY A 188 6.63 -2.80 26.58
N ARG A 189 6.87 -3.89 25.88
CA ARG A 189 8.17 -4.57 25.77
C ARG A 189 8.44 -5.16 24.38
N PRO A 190 9.71 -5.46 24.05
CA PRO A 190 10.03 -6.26 22.89
C PRO A 190 9.36 -7.64 22.94
N ALA A 191 8.79 -8.08 21.83
CA ALA A 191 8.18 -9.39 21.70
C ALA A 191 8.59 -10.07 20.39
N VAL A 192 8.75 -11.38 20.42
CA VAL A 192 8.98 -12.18 19.23
C VAL A 192 7.64 -12.59 18.64
N ARG A 193 7.36 -12.16 17.43
CA ARG A 193 6.20 -12.60 16.64
C ARG A 193 6.62 -13.68 15.67
N THR A 194 5.91 -14.79 15.71
CA THR A 194 6.14 -15.90 14.78
C THR A 194 5.15 -15.80 13.61
N THR A 195 5.67 -15.98 12.40
CA THR A 195 4.84 -16.10 11.19
C THR A 195 4.69 -17.57 10.87
N SER A 196 3.46 -18.07 10.62
CA SER A 196 3.26 -19.47 10.30
C SER A 196 4.01 -19.86 9.01
N ALA A 197 4.53 -21.10 8.98
CA ALA A 197 5.24 -21.63 7.82
C ALA A 197 4.37 -21.60 6.55
N GLU A 198 3.07 -21.86 6.69
CA GLU A 198 2.10 -21.78 5.59
C GLU A 198 2.01 -20.35 5.02
N HIS A 199 1.92 -19.34 5.89
CA HIS A 199 1.85 -17.93 5.46
C HIS A 199 3.15 -17.49 4.78
N LEU A 200 4.32 -17.89 5.31
CA LEU A 200 5.61 -17.65 4.67
C LEU A 200 5.71 -18.30 3.30
N THR A 201 5.27 -19.56 3.18
CA THR A 201 5.28 -20.29 1.90
C THR A 201 4.40 -19.59 0.87
N ARG A 202 3.22 -19.12 1.28
CA ARG A 202 2.31 -18.35 0.42
C ARG A 202 2.94 -17.04 -0.03
N MET A 203 3.53 -16.27 0.88
CA MET A 203 4.22 -15.02 0.53
C MET A 203 5.38 -15.25 -0.45
N ARG A 204 6.17 -16.32 -0.26
CA ARG A 204 7.26 -16.69 -1.17
C ARG A 204 6.75 -17.05 -2.55
N ALA A 205 5.71 -17.85 -2.63
CA ALA A 205 5.08 -18.21 -3.90
C ALA A 205 4.53 -16.98 -4.62
N THR A 206 3.83 -16.09 -3.90
CA THR A 206 3.32 -14.84 -4.51
C THR A 206 4.44 -13.91 -4.94
N SER A 207 5.55 -13.81 -4.19
CA SER A 207 6.71 -12.99 -4.60
C SER A 207 7.38 -13.52 -5.86
N ALA A 208 7.51 -14.84 -6.00
CA ALA A 208 8.02 -15.46 -7.22
C ALA A 208 7.12 -15.15 -8.42
N ARG A 209 5.79 -15.29 -8.26
CA ARG A 209 4.83 -14.92 -9.30
C ARG A 209 4.85 -13.42 -9.64
N LEU A 210 5.03 -12.55 -8.67
CA LEU A 210 5.18 -11.12 -8.93
C LEU A 210 6.37 -10.83 -9.85
N VAL A 211 7.51 -11.46 -9.61
CA VAL A 211 8.69 -11.37 -10.49
C VAL A 211 8.38 -11.88 -11.89
N GLU A 212 7.67 -13.00 -12.02
CA GLU A 212 7.24 -13.56 -13.31
C GLU A 212 6.32 -12.58 -14.05
N VAL A 213 5.26 -12.08 -13.40
CA VAL A 213 4.32 -11.10 -13.98
C VAL A 213 5.07 -9.86 -14.49
N ILE A 214 5.94 -9.28 -13.67
CA ILE A 214 6.68 -8.07 -14.07
C ILE A 214 7.65 -8.36 -15.23
N ARG A 215 8.25 -9.54 -15.28
CA ARG A 215 9.17 -9.93 -16.37
C ARG A 215 8.52 -10.06 -17.72
N THR A 216 7.21 -10.29 -17.80
CA THR A 216 6.49 -10.32 -19.08
C THR A 216 6.34 -8.95 -19.73
N MET A 217 6.57 -7.85 -18.98
CA MET A 217 6.36 -6.49 -19.43
C MET A 217 7.69 -5.87 -19.89
N PRO A 218 7.70 -5.12 -21.03
CA PRO A 218 8.83 -4.28 -21.40
C PRO A 218 9.18 -3.27 -20.30
N ARG A 219 10.47 -3.14 -20.00
CA ARG A 219 11.00 -2.26 -18.95
C ARG A 219 11.37 -0.91 -19.52
N MET A 220 10.94 0.15 -18.83
CA MET A 220 11.25 1.52 -19.20
C MET A 220 12.18 2.11 -18.14
N PRO A 221 13.40 2.56 -18.54
CA PRO A 221 14.36 3.14 -17.60
C PRO A 221 13.79 4.37 -16.90
N ARG A 222 13.81 4.35 -15.56
CA ARG A 222 13.33 5.47 -14.74
C ARG A 222 14.11 5.56 -13.42
N PRO A 223 15.41 5.92 -13.46
CA PRO A 223 16.24 5.96 -12.25
C PRO A 223 15.83 7.08 -11.27
N GLU A 224 15.24 8.17 -11.79
CA GLU A 224 14.86 9.35 -11.02
C GLU A 224 13.49 9.89 -11.43
N LEU A 225 12.80 10.56 -10.51
CA LEU A 225 11.57 11.29 -10.81
C LEU A 225 11.88 12.54 -11.61
N ARG A 226 11.19 12.77 -12.74
CA ARG A 226 11.37 13.92 -13.62
C ARG A 226 10.16 14.84 -13.62
N SER A 227 8.96 14.27 -13.70
CA SER A 227 7.71 15.00 -13.83
C SER A 227 7.05 15.30 -12.49
N LEU A 228 7.38 14.53 -11.44
CA LEU A 228 6.83 14.67 -10.08
C LEU A 228 7.79 15.37 -9.10
N ARG A 229 8.77 16.10 -9.57
CA ARG A 229 9.78 16.79 -8.73
C ARG A 229 9.21 17.77 -7.71
N ARG A 230 7.98 18.23 -7.91
CA ARG A 230 7.30 19.19 -7.02
C ARG A 230 6.60 18.53 -5.84
N LEU A 231 6.43 17.22 -5.87
CA LEU A 231 5.87 16.54 -4.71
C LEU A 231 6.84 16.63 -3.53
N PRO A 232 6.36 16.95 -2.32
CA PRO A 232 7.21 17.08 -1.12
C PRO A 232 7.60 15.68 -0.61
N VAL A 233 8.25 14.89 -1.45
CA VAL A 233 8.76 13.55 -1.10
C VAL A 233 10.27 13.63 -0.99
N HIS A 234 10.83 13.02 0.05
CA HIS A 234 12.26 12.87 0.17
C HIS A 234 12.82 12.15 -1.07
N ARG A 235 13.98 12.58 -1.56
CA ARG A 235 14.63 12.01 -2.75
C ARG A 235 14.97 10.52 -2.62
N THR A 236 15.01 10.01 -1.40
CA THR A 236 15.22 8.60 -1.10
C THR A 236 13.88 7.87 -0.96
N ASN A 237 13.80 6.62 -1.47
CA ASN A 237 12.63 5.75 -1.37
C ASN A 237 11.37 6.24 -2.11
N THR A 238 11.56 6.77 -3.33
CA THR A 238 10.46 7.22 -4.20
C THR A 238 10.08 6.17 -5.26
N GLN A 239 10.56 4.95 -5.14
CA GLN A 239 10.38 3.87 -6.12
C GLN A 239 8.91 3.62 -6.46
N TRP A 240 8.02 3.75 -5.48
CA TRP A 240 6.56 3.60 -5.64
C TRP A 240 5.90 4.70 -6.48
N LEU A 241 6.62 5.79 -6.80
CA LEU A 241 6.15 6.87 -7.67
C LEU A 241 6.65 6.76 -9.11
N THR A 242 7.61 5.89 -9.40
CA THR A 242 8.28 5.87 -10.71
C THR A 242 7.34 5.51 -11.86
N ALA A 243 6.37 4.62 -11.64
CA ALA A 243 5.35 4.28 -12.62
C ALA A 243 4.46 5.49 -12.94
N LEU A 244 4.00 6.21 -11.91
CA LEU A 244 3.22 7.44 -12.07
C LEU A 244 4.01 8.54 -12.78
N ASP A 245 5.27 8.74 -12.39
CA ASP A 245 6.14 9.75 -13.00
C ASP A 245 6.38 9.47 -14.48
N TYR A 246 6.60 8.21 -14.84
CA TYR A 246 6.75 7.80 -16.23
C TYR A 246 5.44 7.97 -17.01
N ALA A 247 4.30 7.57 -16.44
CA ALA A 247 3.00 7.74 -17.07
C ALA A 247 2.70 9.21 -17.35
N LYS A 248 3.01 10.11 -16.41
CA LYS A 248 2.83 11.56 -16.56
C LYS A 248 3.71 12.14 -17.67
N GLU A 249 4.99 11.79 -17.69
CA GLU A 249 5.92 12.33 -18.71
C GLU A 249 5.53 11.95 -20.13
N HIS A 250 4.97 10.75 -20.30
CA HIS A 250 4.65 10.21 -21.62
C HIS A 250 3.16 10.27 -21.98
N GLY A 251 2.30 10.86 -21.13
CA GLY A 251 0.86 10.93 -21.37
C GLY A 251 0.19 9.57 -21.45
N LEU A 252 0.66 8.60 -20.64
CA LEU A 252 0.17 7.22 -20.65
C LEU A 252 -0.83 6.99 -19.53
N VAL A 253 -1.68 5.97 -19.70
CA VAL A 253 -2.60 5.52 -18.66
C VAL A 253 -1.84 4.71 -17.61
N LEU A 254 -2.17 4.90 -16.33
CA LEU A 254 -1.60 4.17 -15.20
C LEU A 254 -2.58 3.10 -14.70
N TRP A 255 -2.15 1.85 -14.64
CA TRP A 255 -2.84 0.78 -13.92
C TRP A 255 -2.21 0.64 -12.52
N CYS A 256 -2.97 1.01 -11.50
CA CYS A 256 -2.51 1.08 -10.12
C CYS A 256 -3.64 0.70 -9.17
N ASP A 257 -3.38 -0.19 -8.25
CA ASP A 257 -4.38 -0.63 -7.27
C ASP A 257 -4.32 0.10 -5.93
N ASP A 258 -3.35 0.99 -5.73
CA ASP A 258 -3.38 1.93 -4.62
C ASP A 258 -4.34 3.10 -4.93
N ARG A 259 -5.50 3.12 -4.27
CA ARG A 259 -6.52 4.16 -4.45
C ARG A 259 -5.98 5.58 -4.27
N ILE A 260 -5.13 5.78 -3.26
CA ILE A 260 -4.61 7.11 -2.96
C ILE A 260 -3.59 7.52 -4.02
N LEU A 261 -2.77 6.58 -4.51
CA LEU A 261 -1.88 6.87 -5.62
C LEU A 261 -2.66 7.18 -6.91
N ARG A 262 -3.81 6.51 -7.17
CA ARG A 262 -4.71 6.89 -8.26
C ARG A 262 -5.29 8.31 -8.07
N ALA A 263 -5.63 8.68 -6.84
CA ALA A 263 -6.08 10.05 -6.56
C ALA A 263 -4.97 11.08 -6.83
N VAL A 264 -3.73 10.80 -6.43
CA VAL A 264 -2.56 11.61 -6.78
C VAL A 264 -2.37 11.67 -8.31
N ALA A 265 -2.48 10.54 -9.01
CA ALA A 265 -2.39 10.49 -10.46
C ALA A 265 -3.38 11.45 -11.14
N ARG A 266 -4.64 11.45 -10.71
CA ARG A 266 -5.67 12.36 -11.23
C ARG A 266 -5.33 13.83 -10.99
N THR A 267 -4.83 14.18 -9.80
CA THR A 267 -4.40 15.57 -9.52
C THR A 267 -3.21 16.00 -10.37
N GLU A 268 -2.39 15.04 -10.79
CA GLU A 268 -1.24 15.25 -11.68
C GLU A 268 -1.63 15.15 -13.18
N GLY A 269 -2.92 15.02 -13.50
CA GLY A 269 -3.45 14.94 -14.86
C GLY A 269 -3.19 13.60 -15.56
N VAL A 270 -2.93 12.52 -14.81
CA VAL A 270 -2.72 11.18 -15.34
C VAL A 270 -4.01 10.37 -15.21
N ALA A 271 -4.50 9.85 -16.33
CA ALA A 271 -5.60 8.89 -16.33
C ALA A 271 -5.13 7.59 -15.64
N ALA A 272 -5.90 7.13 -14.66
CA ALA A 272 -5.53 5.94 -13.89
C ALA A 272 -6.75 5.09 -13.56
N PHE A 273 -6.56 3.77 -13.50
CA PHE A 273 -7.59 2.81 -13.12
C PHE A 273 -7.04 1.73 -12.21
N GLY A 274 -7.94 1.10 -11.44
CA GLY A 274 -7.65 -0.10 -10.64
C GLY A 274 -8.20 -1.36 -11.28
N THR A 275 -7.77 -2.51 -10.76
CA THR A 275 -8.21 -3.83 -11.24
C THR A 275 -9.72 -4.02 -11.12
N LEU A 276 -10.38 -3.43 -10.11
CA LEU A 276 -11.85 -3.52 -9.98
C LEU A 276 -12.57 -2.86 -11.15
N ALA A 277 -12.16 -1.65 -11.55
CA ALA A 277 -12.75 -0.96 -12.69
C ALA A 277 -12.52 -1.74 -14.00
N LEU A 278 -11.34 -2.36 -14.15
CA LEU A 278 -11.06 -3.24 -15.28
C LEU A 278 -11.99 -4.46 -15.32
N LEU A 279 -12.23 -5.10 -14.16
CA LEU A 279 -13.17 -6.22 -14.06
C LEU A 279 -14.58 -5.80 -14.46
N ASP A 280 -15.06 -4.67 -13.96
CA ASP A 280 -16.40 -4.16 -14.26
C ASP A 280 -16.56 -3.86 -15.75
N VAL A 281 -15.61 -3.17 -16.37
CA VAL A 281 -15.62 -2.92 -17.83
C VAL A 281 -15.59 -4.21 -18.64
N ARG A 282 -14.89 -5.23 -18.18
CA ARG A 282 -14.86 -6.53 -18.86
C ARG A 282 -16.17 -7.30 -18.75
N VAL A 283 -16.87 -7.18 -17.62
CA VAL A 283 -18.23 -7.73 -17.45
C VAL A 283 -19.19 -7.03 -18.39
N ASP A 284 -19.18 -5.70 -18.42
CA ASP A 284 -20.03 -4.90 -19.30
C ASP A 284 -19.80 -5.21 -20.79
N ALA A 285 -18.55 -5.51 -21.15
CA ALA A 285 -18.16 -5.93 -22.49
C ALA A 285 -18.37 -7.44 -22.77
N SER A 286 -18.95 -8.21 -21.84
CA SER A 286 -19.13 -9.67 -21.92
C SER A 286 -17.83 -10.46 -22.16
N LEU A 287 -16.68 -9.91 -21.74
CA LEU A 287 -15.35 -10.54 -21.80
C LEU A 287 -15.00 -11.33 -20.53
N THR A 288 -15.80 -11.18 -19.49
CA THR A 288 -15.72 -11.89 -18.20
C THR A 288 -17.14 -12.08 -17.69
N THR A 289 -17.48 -13.26 -17.20
CA THR A 289 -18.82 -13.47 -16.64
C THR A 289 -18.96 -12.76 -15.29
N PRO A 290 -20.18 -12.36 -14.88
CA PRO A 290 -20.40 -11.79 -13.54
C PRO A 290 -19.93 -12.72 -12.41
N GLU A 291 -20.06 -14.03 -12.59
CA GLU A 291 -19.62 -15.03 -11.63
C GLU A 291 -18.09 -15.06 -11.51
N GLU A 292 -17.36 -15.08 -12.63
CA GLU A 292 -15.90 -15.00 -12.62
C GLU A 292 -15.40 -13.71 -11.96
N ALA A 293 -16.06 -12.57 -12.24
CA ALA A 293 -15.73 -11.29 -11.62
C ALA A 293 -15.99 -11.31 -10.10
N LEU A 294 -17.11 -11.93 -9.68
CA LEU A 294 -17.45 -12.10 -8.26
C LEU A 294 -16.40 -12.96 -7.54
N LEU A 295 -16.01 -14.10 -8.11
CA LEU A 295 -14.97 -14.97 -7.53
C LEU A 295 -13.61 -14.28 -7.48
N THR A 296 -13.26 -13.50 -8.51
CA THR A 296 -12.04 -12.70 -8.52
C THR A 296 -12.05 -11.65 -7.40
N LYS A 297 -13.15 -10.91 -7.23
CA LYS A 297 -13.32 -9.94 -6.14
C LYS A 297 -13.29 -10.64 -4.76
N ALA A 298 -13.86 -11.85 -4.65
CA ALA A 298 -13.81 -12.64 -3.41
C ALA A 298 -12.37 -13.05 -3.06
N GLU A 299 -11.57 -13.43 -4.06
CA GLU A 299 -10.14 -13.72 -3.86
C GLU A 299 -9.36 -12.48 -3.38
N LEU A 300 -9.66 -11.30 -3.92
CA LEU A 300 -9.07 -10.04 -3.46
C LEU A 300 -9.45 -9.75 -2.00
N LEU A 301 -10.72 -9.93 -1.62
CA LEU A 301 -11.15 -9.77 -0.22
C LEU A 301 -10.37 -10.68 0.72
N ARG A 302 -10.15 -11.95 0.36
CA ARG A 302 -9.35 -12.93 1.13
C ARG A 302 -7.89 -12.52 1.28
N ASN A 303 -7.39 -11.73 0.36
CA ASN A 303 -6.05 -11.15 0.40
C ASN A 303 -6.01 -9.75 1.02
N HIS A 304 -6.93 -9.44 1.93
CA HIS A 304 -7.04 -8.16 2.66
C HIS A 304 -7.24 -6.93 1.77
N TYR A 305 -7.80 -7.10 0.58
CA TYR A 305 -8.31 -5.98 -0.19
C TYR A 305 -9.59 -5.46 0.47
N VAL A 306 -9.63 -4.19 0.75
CA VAL A 306 -10.75 -3.54 1.44
C VAL A 306 -11.38 -2.45 0.56
N ASP A 307 -12.49 -1.90 1.04
CA ASP A 307 -13.25 -0.88 0.31
C ASP A 307 -13.80 -1.38 -1.05
N ILE A 308 -13.89 -2.71 -1.24
CA ILE A 308 -14.68 -3.30 -2.33
C ILE A 308 -16.15 -3.14 -1.92
N PRO A 309 -17.03 -2.62 -2.80
CA PRO A 309 -18.44 -2.45 -2.49
C PRO A 309 -19.07 -3.75 -1.97
N PHE A 310 -19.87 -3.64 -0.90
CA PHE A 310 -20.53 -4.80 -0.31
C PHE A 310 -21.55 -5.39 -1.30
N SER A 311 -21.52 -6.71 -1.46
CA SER A 311 -22.68 -7.49 -1.88
C SER A 311 -22.71 -8.78 -1.09
N THR A 312 -23.90 -9.26 -0.79
CA THR A 312 -24.12 -10.48 0.02
C THR A 312 -23.39 -11.68 -0.61
N ASP A 313 -23.51 -11.87 -1.92
CA ASP A 313 -22.92 -12.99 -2.64
C ASP A 313 -21.38 -12.93 -2.60
N LEU A 314 -20.80 -11.74 -2.79
CA LEU A 314 -19.37 -11.53 -2.73
C LEU A 314 -18.80 -11.89 -1.36
N TYR A 315 -19.40 -11.35 -0.30
CA TYR A 315 -18.91 -11.59 1.07
C TYR A 315 -19.15 -13.04 1.50
N HIS A 316 -20.26 -13.68 1.06
CA HIS A 316 -20.48 -15.10 1.27
C HIS A 316 -19.46 -15.97 0.54
N ALA A 317 -19.17 -15.68 -0.72
CA ALA A 317 -18.16 -16.42 -1.50
C ALA A 317 -16.77 -16.31 -0.85
N ALA A 318 -16.37 -15.10 -0.45
CA ALA A 318 -15.09 -14.86 0.21
C ALA A 318 -15.00 -15.59 1.58
N ALA A 319 -16.03 -15.46 2.42
CA ALA A 319 -16.07 -16.12 3.73
C ALA A 319 -16.08 -17.65 3.62
N LEU A 320 -16.81 -18.20 2.64
CA LEU A 320 -16.83 -19.64 2.41
C LEU A 320 -15.46 -20.16 1.99
N ALA A 321 -14.80 -19.47 1.04
CA ALA A 321 -13.48 -19.83 0.55
C ALA A 321 -12.38 -19.71 1.62
N ASP A 322 -12.58 -18.87 2.65
CA ASP A 322 -11.69 -18.74 3.82
C ASP A 322 -12.09 -19.65 4.99
N GLY A 323 -12.93 -20.65 4.76
CA GLY A 323 -13.40 -21.59 5.78
C GLY A 323 -14.21 -20.91 6.88
N ARG A 324 -14.87 -19.77 6.58
CA ARG A 324 -15.69 -18.96 7.49
C ARG A 324 -14.93 -18.34 8.67
N ARG A 325 -13.62 -18.21 8.55
CA ARG A 325 -12.80 -17.50 9.53
C ARG A 325 -13.08 -16.00 9.48
N ALA A 326 -12.94 -15.33 10.62
CA ALA A 326 -13.11 -13.88 10.75
C ALA A 326 -11.88 -13.08 10.26
N GLY A 327 -11.13 -13.62 9.31
CA GLY A 327 -9.88 -13.02 8.80
C GLY A 327 -10.10 -11.76 7.96
N ALA A 328 -9.66 -11.80 6.71
CA ALA A 328 -9.69 -10.66 5.80
C ALA A 328 -11.10 -10.11 5.53
N VAL A 329 -12.11 -11.01 5.46
CA VAL A 329 -13.51 -10.60 5.22
C VAL A 329 -14.06 -9.78 6.40
N ALA A 330 -13.74 -10.14 7.65
CA ALA A 330 -14.13 -9.36 8.81
C ALA A 330 -13.45 -7.99 8.84
N VAL A 331 -12.19 -7.89 8.40
CA VAL A 331 -11.50 -6.61 8.24
C VAL A 331 -12.21 -5.72 7.21
N ALA A 332 -12.61 -6.28 6.06
CA ALA A 332 -13.37 -5.53 5.07
C ALA A 332 -14.75 -5.09 5.62
N LEU A 333 -15.41 -5.97 6.38
CA LEU A 333 -16.70 -5.66 7.02
C LEU A 333 -16.60 -4.53 8.05
N SER A 334 -15.47 -4.37 8.72
CA SER A 334 -15.25 -3.27 9.70
C SER A 334 -15.13 -1.88 9.06
N ARG A 335 -15.09 -1.81 7.75
CA ARG A 335 -14.89 -0.55 7.02
C ARG A 335 -16.20 0.11 6.63
N PRO A 336 -16.25 1.46 6.62
CA PRO A 336 -17.46 2.19 6.25
C PRO A 336 -18.02 1.84 4.88
N SER A 337 -17.15 1.53 3.93
CA SER A 337 -17.51 1.16 2.55
C SER A 337 -18.38 -0.10 2.46
N ALA A 338 -18.27 -1.00 3.43
CA ALA A 338 -19.10 -2.21 3.49
C ALA A 338 -20.54 -1.93 3.93
N TRP A 339 -20.82 -0.75 4.50
CA TRP A 339 -22.09 -0.41 5.13
C TRP A 339 -22.96 0.53 4.27
N GLY A 340 -22.74 0.56 2.96
CA GLY A 340 -23.60 1.29 2.03
C GLY A 340 -25.04 0.78 2.04
N ASP A 341 -25.23 -0.54 2.20
CA ASP A 341 -26.48 -1.19 2.56
C ASP A 341 -26.34 -1.77 3.99
N ALA A 342 -26.72 -0.97 4.98
CA ALA A 342 -26.53 -1.30 6.38
C ALA A 342 -27.35 -2.53 6.81
N GLU A 343 -28.53 -2.72 6.25
CA GLU A 343 -29.44 -3.83 6.59
C GLU A 343 -28.86 -5.15 6.08
N ALA A 344 -28.49 -5.23 4.81
CA ALA A 344 -27.88 -6.42 4.23
C ALA A 344 -26.55 -6.76 4.89
N THR A 345 -25.73 -5.75 5.21
CA THR A 345 -24.43 -5.94 5.88
C THR A 345 -24.61 -6.44 7.30
N ALA A 346 -25.58 -5.89 8.07
CA ALA A 346 -25.88 -6.37 9.42
C ALA A 346 -26.43 -7.80 9.41
N ALA A 347 -27.31 -8.13 8.46
CA ALA A 347 -27.82 -9.49 8.30
C ALA A 347 -26.68 -10.49 7.99
N PHE A 348 -25.75 -10.13 7.12
CA PHE A 348 -24.55 -10.92 6.83
C PHE A 348 -23.70 -11.12 8.10
N ALA A 349 -23.40 -10.05 8.84
CA ALA A 349 -22.59 -10.09 10.05
C ALA A 349 -23.19 -10.99 11.13
N LEU A 350 -24.50 -10.88 11.35
CA LEU A 350 -25.24 -11.73 12.29
C LEU A 350 -25.20 -13.21 11.87
N ASN A 351 -25.41 -13.50 10.58
CA ASN A 351 -25.35 -14.84 10.05
C ASN A 351 -23.94 -15.46 10.19
N ALA A 352 -22.90 -14.69 9.83
CA ALA A 352 -21.50 -15.11 9.99
C ALA A 352 -21.16 -15.40 11.45
N THR A 353 -21.56 -14.53 12.38
CA THR A 353 -21.38 -14.71 13.83
C THR A 353 -22.11 -15.94 14.34
N SER A 354 -23.39 -16.13 14.00
CA SER A 354 -24.19 -17.27 14.44
C SER A 354 -23.60 -18.60 13.97
N ARG A 355 -23.13 -18.65 12.73
CA ARG A 355 -22.47 -19.85 12.20
C ARG A 355 -21.13 -20.10 12.87
N ALA A 356 -20.34 -19.03 13.14
CA ALA A 356 -19.08 -19.16 13.84
C ALA A 356 -19.27 -19.70 15.26
N ILE A 357 -20.28 -19.26 16.00
CA ILE A 357 -20.63 -19.82 17.33
C ILE A 357 -20.84 -21.32 17.27
N GLY A 358 -21.53 -21.82 16.23
CA GLY A 358 -21.81 -23.23 16.06
C GLY A 358 -20.64 -24.10 15.56
N THR A 359 -19.67 -23.51 14.83
CA THR A 359 -18.61 -24.28 14.16
C THR A 359 -17.21 -23.93 14.60
N LEU A 360 -16.94 -22.65 14.84
CA LEU A 360 -15.63 -22.06 15.17
C LEU A 360 -15.81 -20.98 16.24
N PRO A 361 -16.14 -21.33 17.50
CA PRO A 361 -16.51 -20.33 18.51
C PRO A 361 -15.47 -19.23 18.75
N HIS A 362 -14.18 -19.54 18.59
CA HIS A 362 -13.09 -18.57 18.73
C HIS A 362 -13.11 -17.49 17.64
N GLU A 363 -13.70 -17.75 16.47
CA GLU A 363 -13.85 -16.79 15.37
C GLU A 363 -15.05 -15.84 15.58
N ALA A 364 -16.01 -16.20 16.40
CA ALA A 364 -17.21 -15.40 16.64
C ALA A 364 -16.86 -14.00 17.15
N THR A 365 -15.87 -13.89 18.05
CA THR A 365 -15.39 -12.60 18.57
C THR A 365 -14.86 -11.69 17.47
N GLY A 366 -14.17 -12.26 16.48
CA GLY A 366 -13.66 -11.50 15.31
C GLY A 366 -14.80 -10.90 14.48
N TRP A 367 -15.85 -11.67 14.19
CA TRP A 367 -17.04 -11.21 13.47
C TRP A 367 -17.81 -10.13 14.23
N ILE A 368 -18.01 -10.33 15.55
CA ILE A 368 -18.66 -9.35 16.43
C ILE A 368 -17.84 -8.04 16.45
N SER A 369 -16.52 -8.14 16.62
CA SER A 369 -15.64 -6.97 16.67
C SER A 369 -15.66 -6.18 15.36
N ALA A 370 -15.72 -6.87 14.23
CA ALA A 370 -15.83 -6.21 12.92
C ALA A 370 -17.14 -5.42 12.78
N ALA A 371 -18.28 -6.02 13.14
CA ALA A 371 -19.57 -5.35 13.12
C ALA A 371 -19.62 -4.17 14.11
N TYR A 372 -19.08 -4.37 15.33
CA TYR A 372 -19.05 -3.33 16.37
C TYR A 372 -18.14 -2.15 16.03
N SER A 373 -17.07 -2.37 15.29
CA SER A 373 -16.14 -1.30 14.88
C SER A 373 -16.82 -0.20 14.06
N PHE A 374 -17.88 -0.54 13.32
CA PHE A 374 -18.70 0.42 12.60
C PHE A 374 -19.64 1.21 13.51
N THR A 375 -20.21 0.57 14.52
CA THR A 375 -21.23 1.17 15.41
C THR A 375 -20.63 2.15 16.43
N LYS A 376 -19.29 2.16 16.62
CA LYS A 376 -18.64 3.14 17.47
C LYS A 376 -18.90 4.55 16.92
N PRO A 377 -19.54 5.45 17.67
CA PRO A 377 -19.68 6.82 17.24
C PRO A 377 -18.27 7.35 16.97
N ARG A 378 -18.00 7.74 15.75
CA ARG A 378 -16.80 8.52 15.43
C ARG A 378 -16.99 9.84 16.15
N LEU A 379 -16.39 9.99 17.33
CA LEU A 379 -16.26 11.30 17.96
C LEU A 379 -15.81 12.28 16.87
N PRO A 380 -16.55 13.38 16.63
CA PRO A 380 -16.10 14.35 15.66
C PRO A 380 -14.66 14.69 16.04
N ARG A 381 -13.73 14.46 15.12
CA ARG A 381 -12.38 14.95 15.28
C ARG A 381 -12.55 16.44 15.55
N THR A 382 -12.31 16.86 16.78
CA THR A 382 -12.06 18.26 17.07
C THR A 382 -10.89 18.64 16.19
N GLY A 383 -11.23 19.13 15.00
CA GLY A 383 -10.26 19.71 14.12
C GLY A 383 -9.54 20.73 14.96
N SER A 384 -8.23 20.60 15.09
CA SER A 384 -7.38 21.71 15.50
C SER A 384 -7.74 22.81 14.49
N ALA A 385 -8.65 23.69 14.94
CA ALA A 385 -8.90 24.96 14.30
C ALA A 385 -7.53 25.63 14.24
N ILE A 386 -6.89 25.52 13.07
CA ILE A 386 -5.79 26.41 12.73
C ILE A 386 -6.43 27.77 12.78
N SER A 387 -6.33 28.41 13.95
CA SER A 387 -6.66 29.80 14.17
C SER A 387 -5.83 30.58 13.15
N ARG A 388 -6.40 30.88 12.01
CA ARG A 388 -5.95 31.95 11.14
C ARG A 388 -6.17 33.24 11.92
N ARG A 389 -5.26 33.54 12.86
CA ARG A 389 -5.09 34.91 13.34
C ARG A 389 -4.60 35.72 12.16
N SER A 390 -5.54 36.27 11.43
CA SER A 390 -5.34 37.44 10.58
C SER A 390 -4.78 38.56 11.45
N HIS A 391 -3.46 38.68 11.51
CA HIS A 391 -2.82 39.90 12.01
C HIS A 391 -3.07 40.98 10.96
N CYS A 392 -4.21 41.64 11.10
CA CYS A 392 -4.44 42.94 10.49
C CYS A 392 -3.60 43.95 11.29
N ARG A 393 -2.33 44.10 10.92
CA ARG A 393 -1.53 45.26 11.34
C ARG A 393 -1.99 46.46 10.51
N SER A 394 -2.82 47.27 11.11
CA SER A 394 -3.04 48.66 10.69
C SER A 394 -1.73 49.42 10.91
N SER A 395 -0.97 49.65 9.86
CA SER A 395 0.00 50.73 9.83
C SER A 395 -0.63 51.92 9.13
N ARG A 396 -1.14 52.84 9.94
CA ARG A 396 -1.35 54.24 9.51
C ARG A 396 0.01 54.82 9.19
N ASN A 397 0.19 55.30 8.00
CA ASN A 397 1.17 56.36 7.69
C ASN A 397 0.51 57.36 6.75
N PRO A 398 0.50 58.66 7.09
CA PRO A 398 -0.13 59.70 6.32
C PRO A 398 0.85 60.39 5.40
N GLY A 399 0.36 60.74 4.20
CA GLY A 399 0.90 61.84 3.43
C GLY A 399 1.80 61.45 2.26
N PHE A 400 1.25 61.51 1.06
CA PHE A 400 1.86 62.36 0.02
C PHE A 400 0.84 62.58 -1.12
N ARG A 401 0.83 63.80 -1.59
CA ARG A 401 -0.09 64.47 -2.54
C ARG A 401 0.03 63.89 -3.97
N ARG A 402 -1.14 63.93 -4.64
CA ARG A 402 -1.27 63.92 -6.12
C ARG A 402 -0.57 65.11 -6.76
N PRO A 403 -0.22 65.02 -8.07
CA PRO A 403 -1.16 65.51 -9.07
C PRO A 403 -1.21 64.77 -10.43
N LEU A 404 -2.42 64.77 -10.97
CA LEU A 404 -2.86 65.12 -12.34
C LEU A 404 -2.26 64.42 -13.58
N SER A 405 -3.20 63.83 -14.31
CA SER A 405 -3.26 63.33 -15.68
C SER A 405 -2.61 64.29 -16.75
N PRO A 406 -2.50 63.95 -18.07
CA PRO A 406 -3.61 63.48 -18.90
C PRO A 406 -3.27 62.52 -20.08
N SER A 407 -4.32 61.78 -20.52
CA SER A 407 -4.81 61.50 -21.88
C SER A 407 -3.85 61.29 -23.07
N HIS A 408 -4.11 60.20 -23.78
CA HIS A 408 -4.31 59.99 -25.23
C HIS A 408 -4.19 58.51 -25.48
N GLY A 409 -5.12 57.79 -26.00
CA GLY A 409 -6.01 58.00 -27.16
C GLY A 409 -5.45 57.21 -28.36
N ARG A 410 -6.31 56.34 -28.90
CA ARG A 410 -6.34 55.71 -30.24
C ARG A 410 -5.94 54.23 -30.23
N ASP A 411 -6.85 53.38 -30.48
CA ASP A 411 -7.60 52.98 -31.69
C ASP A 411 -6.99 51.83 -32.45
N CYS A 412 -7.87 50.85 -32.66
CA CYS A 412 -8.12 50.09 -33.89
C CYS A 412 -7.26 48.84 -34.20
N VAL A 413 -7.94 47.71 -34.07
CA VAL A 413 -8.66 46.92 -35.09
C VAL A 413 -7.79 45.83 -35.82
N PRO A 414 -8.36 44.73 -36.20
CA PRO A 414 -7.75 43.41 -36.34
C PRO A 414 -7.58 42.96 -37.80
N GLU A 415 -6.82 41.94 -38.03
CA GLU A 415 -6.93 41.02 -39.22
C GLU A 415 -6.11 39.76 -38.96
N ARG A 416 -6.72 38.58 -38.97
CA ARG A 416 -7.08 37.59 -40.00
C ARG A 416 -5.90 36.88 -40.67
N LYS A 417 -5.96 35.59 -40.52
CA LYS A 417 -5.65 34.54 -41.51
C LYS A 417 -4.18 34.35 -41.94
N LEU A 418 -3.60 33.23 -41.59
CA LEU A 418 -3.64 32.00 -42.42
C LEU A 418 -3.32 30.81 -41.52
#